data_46f5bfaa61bb9c679214c75ee10ddb89
#
_entry.id   46f5bfaa61bb9c679214c75ee10ddb89
#
_cell.length_a   1.000
_cell.length_b   1.000
_cell.length_c   1.000
_cell.angle_alpha   90.00
_cell.angle_beta   90.00
_cell.angle_gamma   90.00
#
_symmetry.space_group_name_H-M   'P 1'
#
loop_
_entity.id
_entity.type
_entity.pdbx_description
1 polymer ?
#
loop_
_entity_poly.entity_id
_entity_poly.type
_entity_poly.pdbx_seq_one_letter_code
_entity_poly.pdbx_strand_id
1 'polypeptide(L)'
;GFSHWNAALKGGDNKSDVDDLGFIEALINKLISQNLIDNKRVYAIGYSNGGMMSYALGCYKSNLISAIGSVSGYMLQNDCNPSHSIPLIKIHGTNDYYDGGGVYNSVEFVINFWKNFNNISADPLIDNFSDNGMLIEKYSYSNDSNVLVEHYKVNGGDHVWFDFNYKGKKTNEIIWDFFSQFDIEGY
;
A
#
# COMPACT_ATOMS: atom_id res chain seq x y z
N GLY A 1 -10.36 -24.31 -2.96
CA GLY A 1 -10.20 -22.87 -3.23
C GLY A 1 -8.84 -22.41 -2.76
N PHE A 2 -8.31 -21.35 -3.34
CA PHE A 2 -7.06 -20.75 -2.90
C PHE A 2 -7.32 -19.92 -1.64
N SER A 3 -6.38 -19.93 -0.69
CA SER A 3 -6.39 -19.04 0.47
C SER A 3 -6.31 -17.58 0.00
N HIS A 4 -7.09 -16.69 0.61
CA HIS A 4 -7.09 -15.26 0.31
C HIS A 4 -7.48 -14.46 1.56
N TRP A 5 -7.14 -13.18 1.57
CA TRP A 5 -7.59 -12.24 2.58
C TRP A 5 -8.96 -11.66 2.22
N ASN A 6 -9.85 -11.55 3.18
CA ASN A 6 -11.06 -10.76 3.08
C ASN A 6 -10.72 -9.30 3.38
N ALA A 7 -10.43 -8.55 2.31
CA ALA A 7 -9.93 -7.19 2.38
C ALA A 7 -11.02 -6.11 2.38
N ALA A 8 -12.27 -6.46 2.74
CA ALA A 8 -13.37 -5.53 2.91
C ALA A 8 -14.02 -5.74 4.29
N LEU A 9 -14.81 -4.78 4.75
CA LEU A 9 -15.63 -4.93 5.96
C LEU A 9 -16.66 -6.06 5.78
N LYS A 10 -17.15 -6.59 6.90
CA LYS A 10 -18.19 -7.61 6.88
C LYS A 10 -19.40 -7.14 6.07
N GLY A 11 -19.84 -7.96 5.13
CA GLY A 11 -20.92 -7.62 4.19
C GLY A 11 -20.46 -6.89 2.92
N GLY A 12 -19.16 -6.56 2.80
CA GLY A 12 -18.55 -6.06 1.57
C GLY A 12 -18.20 -7.20 0.60
N ASP A 13 -17.38 -6.89 -0.41
CA ASP A 13 -16.95 -7.83 -1.46
C ASP A 13 -15.89 -8.82 -0.95
N ASN A 14 -16.27 -9.65 0.02
CA ASN A 14 -15.45 -10.71 0.62
C ASN A 14 -15.86 -12.08 0.09
N LYS A 15 -14.90 -12.98 -0.06
CA LYS A 15 -15.15 -14.36 -0.51
C LYS A 15 -15.65 -15.29 0.62
N SER A 16 -15.57 -14.86 1.87
CA SER A 16 -16.05 -15.61 3.05
C SER A 16 -16.40 -14.65 4.19
N ASP A 17 -16.98 -15.20 5.26
CA ASP A 17 -17.35 -14.45 6.47
C ASP A 17 -16.22 -14.37 7.52
N VAL A 18 -14.99 -14.76 7.18
CA VAL A 18 -13.85 -14.71 8.10
C VAL A 18 -13.44 -13.25 8.31
N ASP A 19 -13.24 -12.86 9.57
CA ASP A 19 -12.80 -11.52 9.97
C ASP A 19 -11.25 -11.44 9.97
N ASP A 20 -10.67 -11.30 8.79
CA ASP A 20 -9.22 -11.21 8.66
C ASP A 20 -8.68 -9.88 9.20
N LEU A 21 -9.44 -8.78 9.12
CA LEU A 21 -9.06 -7.50 9.72
C LEU A 21 -8.98 -7.59 11.25
N GLY A 22 -9.98 -8.22 11.87
CA GLY A 22 -9.96 -8.47 13.31
C GLY A 22 -8.85 -9.42 13.75
N PHE A 23 -8.54 -10.43 12.93
CA PHE A 23 -7.38 -11.31 13.17
C PHE A 23 -6.06 -10.55 13.20
N ILE A 24 -5.80 -9.69 12.18
CA ILE A 24 -4.56 -8.91 12.11
C ILE A 24 -4.47 -7.91 13.26
N GLU A 25 -5.58 -7.22 13.58
CA GLU A 25 -5.65 -6.33 14.75
C GLU A 25 -5.32 -7.06 16.05
N ALA A 26 -5.93 -8.23 16.29
CA ALA A 26 -5.66 -9.02 17.49
C ALA A 26 -4.19 -9.48 17.57
N LEU A 27 -3.60 -9.84 16.43
CA LEU A 27 -2.17 -10.21 16.35
C LEU A 27 -1.27 -9.03 16.72
N ILE A 28 -1.50 -7.85 16.12
CA ILE A 28 -0.72 -6.64 16.41
C ILE A 28 -0.83 -6.29 17.91
N ASN A 29 -2.04 -6.25 18.45
CA ASN A 29 -2.28 -5.94 19.86
C ASN A 29 -1.61 -6.94 20.81
N LYS A 30 -1.59 -8.23 20.45
CA LYS A 30 -0.87 -9.26 21.22
C LYS A 30 0.63 -9.00 21.23
N LEU A 31 1.23 -8.68 20.09
CA LEU A 31 2.67 -8.39 19.98
C LEU A 31 3.05 -7.12 20.78
N ILE A 32 2.20 -6.08 20.71
CA ILE A 32 2.36 -4.86 21.52
C ILE A 32 2.31 -5.19 23.01
N SER A 33 1.32 -5.95 23.46
CA SER A 33 1.14 -6.31 24.88
C SER A 33 2.29 -7.13 25.44
N GLN A 34 3.04 -7.81 24.58
CA GLN A 34 4.24 -8.58 24.92
C GLN A 34 5.54 -7.77 24.79
N ASN A 35 5.48 -6.48 24.46
CA ASN A 35 6.62 -5.61 24.17
C ASN A 35 7.57 -6.17 23.08
N LEU A 36 7.04 -6.87 22.08
CA LEU A 36 7.82 -7.49 21.00
C LEU A 36 7.99 -6.57 19.79
N ILE A 37 7.17 -5.53 19.67
CA ILE A 37 7.19 -4.57 18.55
C ILE A 37 7.05 -3.15 19.06
N ASP A 38 7.54 -2.20 18.28
CA ASP A 38 7.26 -0.78 18.45
C ASP A 38 5.84 -0.49 17.90
N ASN A 39 4.92 -0.12 18.77
CA ASN A 39 3.54 0.17 18.42
C ASN A 39 3.38 1.42 17.54
N LYS A 40 4.39 2.26 17.43
CA LYS A 40 4.41 3.42 16.55
C LYS A 40 4.90 3.10 15.14
N ARG A 41 5.46 1.91 14.90
CA ARG A 41 6.13 1.52 13.65
C ARG A 41 5.61 0.19 13.12
N VAL A 42 4.31 0.15 12.82
CA VAL A 42 3.65 -1.01 12.22
C VAL A 42 3.27 -0.67 10.78
N TYR A 43 3.75 -1.45 9.84
CA TYR A 43 3.56 -1.23 8.42
C TYR A 43 2.86 -2.41 7.77
N ALA A 44 2.04 -2.13 6.75
CA ALA A 44 1.37 -3.18 5.99
C ALA A 44 1.78 -3.12 4.53
N ILE A 45 2.29 -4.23 4.01
CA ILE A 45 2.68 -4.40 2.59
C ILE A 45 2.21 -5.73 2.07
N GLY A 46 1.75 -5.77 0.84
CA GLY A 46 1.37 -7.03 0.21
C GLY A 46 1.37 -7.00 -1.30
N TYR A 47 1.36 -8.22 -1.86
CA TYR A 47 1.22 -8.47 -3.28
C TYR A 47 -0.22 -8.88 -3.60
N SER A 48 -0.78 -8.39 -4.71
CA SER A 48 -2.10 -8.79 -5.20
C SER A 48 -3.17 -8.63 -4.10
N ASN A 49 -3.83 -9.71 -3.68
CA ASN A 49 -4.78 -9.72 -2.58
C ASN A 49 -4.19 -9.26 -1.23
N GLY A 50 -2.88 -9.50 -0.99
CA GLY A 50 -2.18 -8.91 0.16
C GLY A 50 -2.05 -7.39 0.06
N GLY A 51 -1.88 -6.83 -1.15
CA GLY A 51 -1.91 -5.39 -1.40
C GLY A 51 -3.30 -4.79 -1.19
N MET A 52 -4.37 -5.53 -1.52
CA MET A 52 -5.76 -5.15 -1.19
C MET A 52 -5.96 -5.09 0.33
N MET A 53 -5.42 -6.07 1.07
CA MET A 53 -5.47 -6.09 2.53
C MET A 53 -4.68 -4.92 3.14
N SER A 54 -3.56 -4.52 2.55
CA SER A 54 -2.80 -3.36 3.02
C SER A 54 -3.62 -2.07 2.95
N TYR A 55 -4.38 -1.86 1.89
CA TYR A 55 -5.33 -0.74 1.81
C TYR A 55 -6.43 -0.83 2.87
N ALA A 56 -7.01 -2.03 3.06
CA ALA A 56 -8.04 -2.24 4.07
C ALA A 56 -7.54 -1.92 5.49
N LEU A 57 -6.31 -2.33 5.81
CA LEU A 57 -5.68 -2.00 7.08
C LEU A 57 -5.45 -0.48 7.23
N GLY A 58 -4.94 0.19 6.21
CA GLY A 58 -4.80 1.65 6.21
C GLY A 58 -6.14 2.37 6.39
N CYS A 59 -7.22 1.87 5.78
CA CYS A 59 -8.55 2.47 5.86
C CYS A 59 -9.27 2.21 7.20
N TYR A 60 -9.24 0.97 7.69
CA TYR A 60 -10.10 0.53 8.79
C TYR A 60 -9.36 0.26 10.10
N LYS A 61 -8.03 0.18 10.06
CA LYS A 61 -7.14 -0.03 11.21
C LYS A 61 -6.00 0.98 11.26
N SER A 62 -6.26 2.18 10.74
CA SER A 62 -5.27 3.26 10.67
C SER A 62 -4.67 3.62 12.04
N ASN A 63 -5.42 3.45 13.13
CA ASN A 63 -4.91 3.64 14.49
C ASN A 63 -3.77 2.68 14.88
N LEU A 64 -3.47 1.66 14.08
CA LEU A 64 -2.41 0.69 14.28
C LEU A 64 -1.35 0.72 13.18
N ILE A 65 -1.60 1.38 12.06
CA ILE A 65 -0.79 1.31 10.85
C ILE A 65 -0.16 2.66 10.54
N SER A 66 1.16 2.71 10.45
CA SER A 66 1.93 3.94 10.21
C SER A 66 2.13 4.24 8.73
N ALA A 67 2.24 3.22 7.87
CA ALA A 67 2.31 3.36 6.42
C ALA A 67 1.87 2.07 5.73
N ILE A 68 1.45 2.19 4.47
CA ILE A 68 0.99 1.06 3.67
C ILE A 68 1.75 0.94 2.35
N GLY A 69 1.82 -0.29 1.83
CA GLY A 69 2.39 -0.60 0.53
C GLY A 69 1.56 -1.63 -0.24
N SER A 70 1.52 -1.47 -1.55
CA SER A 70 0.78 -2.39 -2.41
C SER A 70 1.54 -2.64 -3.71
N VAL A 71 1.88 -3.91 -3.96
CA VAL A 71 2.44 -4.38 -5.22
C VAL A 71 1.36 -5.12 -5.99
N SER A 72 1.00 -4.65 -7.18
CA SER A 72 -0.04 -5.23 -8.04
C SER A 72 -1.39 -5.47 -7.34
N GLY A 73 -1.67 -4.77 -6.24
CA GLY A 73 -2.96 -4.83 -5.53
C GLY A 73 -3.87 -3.67 -5.91
N TYR A 74 -5.17 -3.88 -5.88
CA TYR A 74 -6.20 -2.89 -6.11
C TYR A 74 -6.84 -2.46 -4.79
N MET A 75 -7.32 -1.23 -4.72
CA MET A 75 -8.07 -0.71 -3.57
C MET A 75 -9.55 -1.03 -3.74
N LEU A 76 -10.13 -1.76 -2.80
CA LEU A 76 -11.55 -2.15 -2.81
C LEU A 76 -12.43 -1.16 -2.02
N GLN A 77 -11.82 -0.30 -1.20
CA GLN A 77 -12.51 0.54 -0.23
C GLN A 77 -12.97 1.84 -0.88
N ASN A 78 -14.28 2.06 -0.93
CA ASN A 78 -14.89 3.33 -1.36
C ASN A 78 -15.21 4.26 -0.18
N ASP A 79 -15.27 3.73 1.04
CA ASP A 79 -15.62 4.39 2.30
C ASP A 79 -14.41 4.54 3.24
N CYS A 80 -13.21 4.64 2.67
CA CYS A 80 -11.95 4.74 3.39
C CYS A 80 -11.81 6.11 4.08
N ASN A 81 -11.71 6.12 5.39
CA ASN A 81 -11.52 7.34 6.18
C ASN A 81 -10.54 7.10 7.34
N PRO A 82 -9.23 7.05 7.09
CA PRO A 82 -8.23 6.87 8.13
C PRO A 82 -8.26 7.97 9.20
N SER A 83 -7.77 7.67 10.39
CA SER A 83 -7.73 8.60 11.51
C SER A 83 -6.60 9.64 11.43
N HIS A 84 -5.61 9.39 10.58
CA HIS A 84 -4.45 10.27 10.33
C HIS A 84 -3.93 10.07 8.91
N SER A 85 -3.02 10.94 8.46
CA SER A 85 -2.34 10.79 7.17
C SER A 85 -1.56 9.48 7.10
N ILE A 86 -1.73 8.72 6.01
CA ILE A 86 -1.09 7.41 5.79
C ILE A 86 -0.17 7.50 4.58
N PRO A 87 1.16 7.42 4.75
CA PRO A 87 2.09 7.28 3.63
C PRO A 87 1.84 5.99 2.83
N LEU A 88 1.95 6.10 1.50
CA LEU A 88 1.71 4.99 0.57
C LEU A 88 2.90 4.78 -0.36
N ILE A 89 3.39 3.54 -0.47
CA ILE A 89 4.20 3.09 -1.60
C ILE A 89 3.40 2.14 -2.49
N LYS A 90 3.27 2.47 -3.78
CA LYS A 90 2.55 1.71 -4.79
C LYS A 90 3.50 1.27 -5.90
N ILE A 91 3.54 -0.03 -6.19
CA ILE A 91 4.27 -0.59 -7.34
C ILE A 91 3.28 -1.34 -8.22
N HIS A 92 3.17 -0.97 -9.51
CA HIS A 92 2.14 -1.56 -10.39
C HIS A 92 2.57 -1.57 -11.85
N GLY A 93 2.26 -2.67 -12.53
CA GLY A 93 2.51 -2.83 -13.95
C GLY A 93 1.40 -2.25 -14.83
N THR A 94 1.76 -1.63 -15.96
CA THR A 94 0.74 -1.03 -16.85
C THR A 94 -0.05 -2.07 -17.67
N ASN A 95 0.43 -3.32 -17.75
CA ASN A 95 -0.27 -4.44 -18.39
C ASN A 95 -0.97 -5.34 -17.38
N ASP A 96 -1.08 -4.90 -16.13
CA ASP A 96 -1.79 -5.64 -15.10
C ASP A 96 -3.31 -5.47 -15.30
N TYR A 97 -3.87 -6.34 -16.13
CA TYR A 97 -5.31 -6.44 -16.38
C TYR A 97 -5.89 -7.58 -15.54
N TYR A 98 -6.19 -7.31 -14.29
CA TYR A 98 -6.93 -8.26 -13.48
C TYR A 98 -8.41 -8.21 -13.81
N ASP A 99 -8.87 -9.17 -14.61
CA ASP A 99 -10.28 -9.33 -15.02
C ASP A 99 -11.02 -10.27 -14.04
N GLY A 100 -11.00 -9.92 -12.76
CA GLY A 100 -11.63 -10.71 -11.71
C GLY A 100 -13.12 -10.42 -11.50
N GLY A 101 -13.74 -9.60 -12.33
CA GLY A 101 -15.18 -9.29 -12.26
C GLY A 101 -15.62 -8.53 -11.00
N GLY A 102 -14.68 -8.00 -10.21
CA GLY A 102 -14.93 -7.16 -9.04
C GLY A 102 -14.90 -5.66 -9.37
N VAL A 103 -15.42 -4.84 -8.46
CA VAL A 103 -15.31 -3.37 -8.57
C VAL A 103 -13.96 -2.94 -8.00
N TYR A 104 -12.91 -2.97 -8.81
CA TYR A 104 -11.58 -2.52 -8.40
C TYR A 104 -11.34 -1.07 -8.82
N ASN A 105 -10.82 -0.27 -7.90
CA ASN A 105 -10.39 1.09 -8.18
C ASN A 105 -9.13 1.08 -9.06
N SER A 106 -9.05 1.93 -10.07
CA SER A 106 -7.87 2.06 -10.92
C SER A 106 -6.66 2.57 -10.13
N VAL A 107 -5.46 2.32 -10.65
CA VAL A 107 -4.22 2.83 -10.02
C VAL A 107 -4.24 4.35 -9.88
N GLU A 108 -4.70 5.06 -10.91
CA GLU A 108 -4.83 6.52 -10.90
C GLU A 108 -5.80 7.00 -9.81
N PHE A 109 -6.95 6.34 -9.66
CA PHE A 109 -7.90 6.63 -8.58
C PHE A 109 -7.23 6.48 -7.22
N VAL A 110 -6.52 5.38 -6.99
CA VAL A 110 -5.81 5.10 -5.72
C VAL A 110 -4.79 6.18 -5.40
N ILE A 111 -3.95 6.55 -6.36
CA ILE A 111 -2.94 7.60 -6.17
C ILE A 111 -3.62 8.94 -5.84
N ASN A 112 -4.66 9.32 -6.59
CA ASN A 112 -5.38 10.56 -6.35
C ASN A 112 -6.11 10.55 -5.01
N PHE A 113 -6.71 9.41 -4.62
CA PHE A 113 -7.33 9.27 -3.30
C PHE A 113 -6.34 9.57 -2.17
N TRP A 114 -5.19 8.86 -2.15
CA TRP A 114 -4.22 9.01 -1.07
C TRP A 114 -3.50 10.36 -1.09
N LYS A 115 -3.26 10.95 -2.26
CA LYS A 115 -2.78 12.34 -2.38
C LYS A 115 -3.75 13.32 -1.73
N ASN A 116 -5.02 13.25 -2.09
CA ASN A 116 -6.04 14.15 -1.56
C ASN A 116 -6.22 13.96 -0.06
N PHE A 117 -6.29 12.70 0.41
CA PHE A 117 -6.41 12.38 1.81
C PHE A 117 -5.22 12.92 2.63
N ASN A 118 -4.01 12.79 2.11
CA ASN A 118 -2.78 13.26 2.73
C ASN A 118 -2.50 14.76 2.50
N ASN A 119 -3.45 15.52 1.94
CA ASN A 119 -3.31 16.95 1.62
C ASN A 119 -2.08 17.26 0.74
N ILE A 120 -1.82 16.45 -0.27
CA ILE A 120 -0.73 16.64 -1.23
C ILE A 120 -1.28 17.30 -2.49
N SER A 121 -0.96 18.57 -2.69
CA SER A 121 -1.36 19.34 -3.88
C SER A 121 -0.23 19.56 -4.87
N ALA A 122 1.02 19.36 -4.45
CA ALA A 122 2.19 19.57 -5.30
C ALA A 122 2.27 18.54 -6.44
N ASP A 123 2.86 18.96 -7.55
CA ASP A 123 3.23 18.05 -8.64
C ASP A 123 4.32 17.09 -8.17
N PRO A 124 4.38 15.86 -8.73
CA PRO A 124 5.37 14.88 -8.32
C PRO A 124 6.75 15.23 -8.80
N LEU A 125 7.76 14.85 -8.02
CA LEU A 125 9.08 14.64 -8.56
C LEU A 125 9.08 13.33 -9.35
N ILE A 126 9.54 13.38 -10.61
CA ILE A 126 9.56 12.22 -11.51
C ILE A 126 11.02 11.81 -11.74
N ASP A 127 11.30 10.53 -11.53
CA ASP A 127 12.59 9.91 -11.84
C ASP A 127 12.34 8.64 -12.69
N ASN A 128 12.96 8.60 -13.87
CA ASN A 128 12.80 7.50 -14.82
C ASN A 128 14.06 6.65 -14.83
N PHE A 129 13.92 5.36 -14.71
CA PHE A 129 15.03 4.42 -14.74
C PHE A 129 14.66 3.10 -15.43
N SER A 130 15.66 2.30 -15.72
CA SER A 130 15.46 0.94 -16.26
C SER A 130 16.32 -0.05 -15.50
N ASP A 131 15.76 -1.23 -15.26
CA ASP A 131 16.48 -2.38 -14.69
C ASP A 131 15.86 -3.69 -15.20
N ASN A 132 16.68 -4.69 -15.47
CA ASN A 132 16.24 -6.01 -15.97
C ASN A 132 15.26 -5.95 -17.16
N GLY A 133 15.41 -4.97 -18.05
CA GLY A 133 14.53 -4.76 -19.20
C GLY A 133 13.19 -4.08 -18.87
N MET A 134 12.93 -3.76 -17.61
CA MET A 134 11.77 -2.97 -17.19
C MET A 134 12.09 -1.48 -17.30
N LEU A 135 11.18 -0.69 -17.84
CA LEU A 135 11.19 0.76 -17.77
C LEU A 135 10.26 1.20 -16.65
N ILE A 136 10.78 1.92 -15.68
CA ILE A 136 10.05 2.31 -14.47
C ILE A 136 10.02 3.84 -14.37
N GLU A 137 8.84 4.39 -14.14
CA GLU A 137 8.62 5.78 -13.81
C GLU A 137 8.29 5.88 -12.31
N LYS A 138 9.18 6.50 -11.53
CA LYS A 138 8.94 6.78 -10.12
C LYS A 138 8.35 8.16 -9.96
N TYR A 139 7.17 8.24 -9.38
CA TYR A 139 6.50 9.47 -8.98
C TYR A 139 6.56 9.61 -7.46
N SER A 140 7.11 10.71 -6.96
CA SER A 140 7.15 11.02 -5.53
C SER A 140 6.36 12.29 -5.26
N TYR A 141 5.29 12.15 -4.50
CA TYR A 141 4.39 13.23 -4.09
C TYR A 141 4.57 13.49 -2.60
N SER A 142 4.73 14.76 -2.21
CA SER A 142 4.89 15.15 -0.80
C SER A 142 4.12 16.41 -0.48
N ASN A 143 3.79 16.58 0.80
CA ASN A 143 3.31 17.84 1.37
C ASN A 143 4.38 18.46 2.28
N ASP A 144 4.08 19.62 2.86
CA ASP A 144 4.99 20.33 3.80
C ASP A 144 5.24 19.55 5.10
N SER A 145 4.38 18.59 5.43
CA SER A 145 4.52 17.69 6.58
C SER A 145 5.26 16.40 6.24
N ASN A 146 5.90 16.33 5.09
CA ASN A 146 6.70 15.20 4.60
C ASN A 146 5.92 13.87 4.41
N VAL A 147 4.60 13.90 4.45
CA VAL A 147 3.80 12.72 4.11
C VAL A 147 3.96 12.42 2.63
N LEU A 148 4.30 11.18 2.30
CA LEU A 148 4.66 10.76 0.95
C LEU A 148 3.62 9.82 0.35
N VAL A 149 3.42 9.98 -0.97
CA VAL A 149 2.86 8.93 -1.83
C VAL A 149 3.91 8.66 -2.90
N GLU A 150 4.47 7.47 -2.92
CA GLU A 150 5.38 7.02 -3.97
C GLU A 150 4.69 6.02 -4.90
N HIS A 151 4.80 6.24 -6.21
CA HIS A 151 4.28 5.34 -7.22
C HIS A 151 5.38 4.94 -8.19
N TYR A 152 5.67 3.65 -8.25
CA TYR A 152 6.54 3.02 -9.23
C TYR A 152 5.67 2.39 -10.32
N LYS A 153 5.54 3.06 -11.44
CA LYS A 153 4.81 2.61 -12.63
C LYS A 153 5.76 1.81 -13.51
N VAL A 154 5.53 0.51 -13.60
CA VAL A 154 6.34 -0.40 -14.41
C VAL A 154 5.72 -0.54 -15.79
N ASN A 155 6.33 0.06 -16.82
CA ASN A 155 5.81 0.06 -18.17
C ASN A 155 5.87 -1.33 -18.78
N GLY A 156 4.73 -1.81 -19.30
CA GLY A 156 4.58 -3.16 -19.84
C GLY A 156 4.58 -4.29 -18.79
N GLY A 157 4.66 -3.95 -17.49
CA GLY A 157 4.66 -4.94 -16.41
C GLY A 157 3.28 -5.61 -16.23
N ASP A 158 3.29 -6.91 -16.04
CA ASP A 158 2.11 -7.75 -15.79
C ASP A 158 1.78 -7.85 -14.27
N HIS A 159 0.85 -8.76 -13.91
CA HIS A 159 0.48 -9.04 -12.52
C HIS A 159 1.54 -9.88 -11.81
N VAL A 160 2.63 -9.26 -11.35
CA VAL A 160 3.75 -9.91 -10.67
C VAL A 160 4.25 -9.11 -9.47
N TRP A 161 5.05 -9.76 -8.59
CA TRP A 161 5.93 -9.04 -7.68
C TRP A 161 7.13 -8.54 -8.50
N PHE A 162 7.33 -7.21 -8.54
CA PHE A 162 8.42 -6.61 -9.29
C PHE A 162 9.71 -6.64 -8.47
N ASP A 163 10.77 -7.21 -9.04
CA ASP A 163 12.11 -7.20 -8.46
C ASP A 163 13.04 -6.38 -9.37
N PHE A 164 13.33 -5.15 -8.97
CA PHE A 164 14.20 -4.23 -9.68
C PHE A 164 15.20 -3.58 -8.72
N ASN A 165 16.23 -2.97 -9.31
CA ASN A 165 17.25 -2.21 -8.61
C ASN A 165 17.11 -0.71 -8.96
N TYR A 166 17.07 0.13 -7.93
CA TYR A 166 17.05 1.57 -8.07
C TYR A 166 18.10 2.19 -7.13
N LYS A 167 19.07 2.90 -7.70
CA LYS A 167 20.16 3.54 -6.95
C LYS A 167 20.92 2.56 -6.03
N GLY A 168 21.12 1.31 -6.50
CA GLY A 168 21.84 0.29 -5.77
C GLY A 168 21.04 -0.49 -4.72
N LYS A 169 19.73 -0.24 -4.61
CA LYS A 169 18.82 -0.91 -3.67
C LYS A 169 17.80 -1.75 -4.41
N LYS A 170 17.54 -2.96 -3.91
CA LYS A 170 16.49 -3.85 -4.42
C LYS A 170 15.11 -3.39 -3.96
N THR A 171 14.06 -3.83 -4.64
CA THR A 171 12.66 -3.48 -4.34
C THR A 171 12.31 -3.58 -2.86
N ASN A 172 12.71 -4.67 -2.18
CA ASN A 172 12.41 -4.84 -0.75
C ASN A 172 13.13 -3.81 0.13
N GLU A 173 14.36 -3.42 -0.22
CA GLU A 173 15.12 -2.39 0.47
C GLU A 173 14.51 -1.00 0.24
N ILE A 174 14.04 -0.74 -0.98
CA ILE A 174 13.33 0.50 -1.32
C ILE A 174 12.05 0.63 -0.49
N ILE A 175 11.26 -0.45 -0.39
CA ILE A 175 10.04 -0.49 0.42
C ILE A 175 10.36 -0.26 1.89
N TRP A 176 11.39 -0.91 2.41
CA TRP A 176 11.82 -0.71 3.80
C TRP A 176 12.31 0.71 4.07
N ASP A 177 13.12 1.27 3.18
CA ASP A 177 13.60 2.66 3.29
C ASP A 177 12.44 3.65 3.29
N PHE A 178 11.40 3.39 2.47
CA PHE A 178 10.18 4.18 2.49
C PHE A 178 9.49 4.09 3.84
N PHE A 179 9.21 2.89 4.34
CA PHE A 179 8.49 2.69 5.59
C PHE A 179 9.22 3.22 6.81
N SER A 180 10.53 3.00 6.88
CA SER A 180 11.35 3.37 8.05
C SER A 180 11.43 4.87 8.32
N GLN A 181 10.95 5.70 7.40
CA GLN A 181 10.86 7.15 7.57
C GLN A 181 9.69 7.56 8.45
N PHE A 182 8.69 6.69 8.66
CA PHE A 182 7.42 7.06 9.26
C PHE A 182 7.15 6.33 10.58
N ASP A 183 6.45 7.01 11.45
CA ASP A 183 5.73 6.42 12.57
C ASP A 183 4.25 6.87 12.53
N ILE A 184 3.45 6.44 13.49
CA ILE A 184 2.02 6.73 13.53
C ILE A 184 1.72 8.22 13.82
N GLU A 185 2.69 8.98 14.29
CA GLU A 185 2.59 10.42 14.55
C GLU A 185 3.07 11.25 13.33
N GLY A 186 3.57 10.60 12.29
CA GLY A 186 4.10 11.19 11.06
C GLY A 186 5.59 10.88 10.87
N TYR A 187 6.44 11.90 10.81
CA TYR A 187 7.90 11.76 10.65
C TYR A 187 8.61 11.67 11.97
#